data_fa81408ab44163cb23f77c6eeb7b17d4
#
_entry.id   fa81408ab44163cb23f77c6eeb7b17d4
#
_cell.length_a   1.000
_cell.length_b   1.000
_cell.length_c   1.000
_cell.angle_alpha   90.00
_cell.angle_beta   90.00
_cell.angle_gamma   90.00
#
_symmetry.space_group_name_H-M   'P 1'
#
loop_
_entity.id
_entity.type
_entity.pdbx_description
1 polymer ?
#
loop_
_entity_poly.entity_id
_entity_poly.type
_entity_poly.pdbx_seq_one_letter_code
_entity_poly.pdbx_strand_id
1 'polypeptide(L)'
;MNYPIDPLEQLSNEELESLAAYEHPLSDSNIQNIQGRFVAKTAECAQVEEAAQAESAAIATAATVRTGRQAKPRRRLLMVAAIAAVFVLLVGFTSANRIYELYYQYFGEGANIAKYVSEIGQSASDQGFKMEVLSAVNDGENTYLFVEVTDETGDRLSDDATINRWSMTGSRPLGGGGSTLVGYDPATKTATFMIHSISAKPGDSVLFTLSSFMSGVVEYRIAANDINIPQLLAENEGDFVKRNTLEGTSGGFSTKFYEDGNDLDKVKEILELDAFALAIPGCDKAWISNIAYRDGKLHVQLGRDSDRGNAATWLALVNKRTGEELQSYYSIGAGQRNEDGLADHEEYVFEIAREALGEYCFLFEGFYYTQVIDGVWEVGFEVPERMDTIIKKVGATVNVSGTPVKLESVELSSLGITVRMQGAVKVGAELDIDVVYEDGSVYSITEEGMSVIFQDAGANTHTFTIVRPLPGLERVDHLIINGTRIDL
;
A
#
# COMPACT_ATOMS: atom_id res chain seq x y z
N MET A 1 -22.48 -22.91 -32.18
CA MET A 1 -22.94 -22.13 -31.01
C MET A 1 -22.57 -22.95 -29.80
N ASN A 2 -21.44 -22.63 -29.16
CA ASN A 2 -21.04 -23.26 -27.91
C ASN A 2 -21.51 -22.32 -26.81
N TYR A 3 -22.42 -22.82 -26.00
CA TYR A 3 -22.80 -22.15 -24.74
C TYR A 3 -21.60 -22.21 -23.78
N PRO A 4 -21.30 -21.15 -23.00
CA PRO A 4 -20.31 -21.24 -21.95
C PRO A 4 -20.80 -22.28 -20.93
N ILE A 5 -19.96 -23.27 -20.67
CA ILE A 5 -20.19 -24.32 -19.68
C ILE A 5 -20.16 -23.64 -18.31
N ASP A 6 -21.17 -23.92 -17.47
CA ASP A 6 -21.24 -23.47 -16.10
C ASP A 6 -19.97 -23.91 -15.35
N PRO A 7 -19.23 -23.00 -14.70
CA PRO A 7 -18.04 -23.33 -13.94
C PRO A 7 -18.26 -24.45 -12.91
N LEU A 8 -19.46 -24.58 -12.36
CA LEU A 8 -19.82 -25.65 -11.41
C LEU A 8 -19.93 -27.03 -12.07
N GLU A 9 -20.19 -27.13 -13.38
CA GLU A 9 -20.19 -28.41 -14.10
C GLU A 9 -18.77 -28.96 -14.37
N GLN A 10 -17.72 -28.18 -14.13
CA GLN A 10 -16.33 -28.62 -14.27
C GLN A 10 -15.73 -29.19 -12.99
N LEU A 11 -16.41 -29.05 -11.84
CA LEU A 11 -15.95 -29.59 -10.57
C LEU A 11 -16.30 -31.08 -10.46
N SER A 12 -15.34 -31.87 -10.00
CA SER A 12 -15.55 -33.27 -9.64
C SER A 12 -16.46 -33.39 -8.41
N ASN A 13 -17.14 -34.53 -8.27
CA ASN A 13 -17.97 -34.81 -7.10
C ASN A 13 -17.17 -34.68 -5.77
N GLU A 14 -15.87 -34.97 -5.78
CA GLU A 14 -14.97 -34.81 -4.62
C GLU A 14 -14.72 -33.33 -4.27
N GLU A 15 -14.61 -32.47 -5.27
CA GLU A 15 -14.47 -31.03 -5.08
C GLU A 15 -15.76 -30.39 -4.63
N LEU A 16 -16.91 -30.85 -5.12
CA LEU A 16 -18.24 -30.42 -4.65
C LEU A 16 -18.51 -30.86 -3.22
N GLU A 17 -18.10 -32.08 -2.84
CA GLU A 17 -18.21 -32.57 -1.45
C GLU A 17 -17.23 -31.84 -0.53
N SER A 18 -16.05 -31.44 -1.01
CA SER A 18 -15.08 -30.61 -0.28
C SER A 18 -15.61 -29.19 -0.04
N LEU A 19 -16.27 -28.59 -1.01
CA LEU A 19 -16.96 -27.30 -0.86
C LEU A 19 -18.18 -27.39 0.07
N ALA A 20 -18.90 -28.51 0.05
CA ALA A 20 -20.01 -28.74 0.96
C ALA A 20 -19.60 -29.09 2.40
N ALA A 21 -18.36 -29.54 2.60
CA ALA A 21 -17.79 -29.87 3.91
C ALA A 21 -17.18 -28.65 4.66
N TYR A 22 -17.13 -27.48 4.05
CA TYR A 22 -16.78 -26.25 4.74
C TYR A 22 -17.97 -25.78 5.59
N GLU A 23 -18.07 -26.32 6.80
CA GLU A 23 -19.04 -25.91 7.80
C GLU A 23 -18.68 -24.54 8.41
N HIS A 24 -19.14 -23.47 7.77
CA HIS A 24 -19.52 -22.26 8.48
C HIS A 24 -20.91 -21.84 8.03
N PRO A 25 -21.91 -21.88 8.91
CA PRO A 25 -23.29 -21.59 8.55
C PRO A 25 -23.44 -20.07 8.29
N LEU A 26 -23.48 -19.69 7.02
CA LEU A 26 -24.24 -18.50 6.66
C LEU A 26 -25.69 -18.79 7.16
N SER A 27 -26.26 -17.86 7.91
CA SER A 27 -27.65 -18.06 8.35
C SER A 27 -28.55 -18.25 7.11
N ASP A 28 -29.52 -19.17 7.20
CA ASP A 28 -30.45 -19.47 6.10
C ASP A 28 -31.08 -18.20 5.50
N SER A 29 -31.23 -17.14 6.30
CA SER A 29 -31.75 -15.85 5.86
C SER A 29 -30.77 -15.10 4.96
N ASN A 30 -29.45 -15.24 5.15
CA ASN A 30 -28.44 -14.59 4.29
C ASN A 30 -28.29 -15.34 2.97
N ILE A 31 -28.34 -16.67 3.00
CA ILE A 31 -28.33 -17.49 1.78
C ILE A 31 -29.58 -17.20 0.96
N GLN A 32 -30.76 -17.12 1.56
CA GLN A 32 -32.00 -16.79 0.86
C GLN A 32 -32.04 -15.37 0.33
N ASN A 33 -31.41 -14.38 1.02
CA ASN A 33 -31.30 -13.02 0.52
C ASN A 33 -30.32 -12.93 -0.65
N ILE A 34 -29.20 -13.63 -0.60
CA ILE A 34 -28.23 -13.69 -1.70
C ILE A 34 -28.85 -14.40 -2.90
N GLN A 35 -29.47 -15.56 -2.69
CA GLN A 35 -30.17 -16.30 -3.74
C GLN A 35 -31.37 -15.53 -4.30
N GLY A 36 -32.14 -14.84 -3.47
CA GLY A 36 -33.25 -14.00 -3.91
C GLY A 36 -32.83 -12.81 -4.74
N ARG A 37 -31.72 -12.17 -4.39
CA ARG A 37 -31.13 -11.08 -5.19
C ARG A 37 -30.51 -11.60 -6.49
N PHE A 38 -29.87 -12.77 -6.45
CA PHE A 38 -29.30 -13.41 -7.63
C PHE A 38 -30.39 -13.81 -8.62
N VAL A 39 -31.47 -14.44 -8.15
CA VAL A 39 -32.64 -14.82 -8.95
C VAL A 39 -33.38 -13.58 -9.49
N ALA A 40 -33.53 -12.53 -8.69
CA ALA A 40 -34.17 -11.29 -9.15
C ALA A 40 -33.34 -10.60 -10.24
N LYS A 41 -32.01 -10.54 -10.06
CA LYS A 41 -31.11 -9.92 -11.00
C LYS A 41 -30.93 -10.76 -12.29
N THR A 42 -30.92 -12.08 -12.19
CA THR A 42 -30.93 -12.98 -13.36
C THR A 42 -32.25 -12.91 -14.13
N ALA A 43 -33.38 -12.76 -13.46
CA ALA A 43 -34.69 -12.58 -14.11
C ALA A 43 -34.77 -11.23 -14.82
N GLU A 44 -34.21 -10.17 -14.24
CA GLU A 44 -34.13 -8.84 -14.86
C GLU A 44 -33.21 -8.86 -16.08
N CYS A 45 -32.09 -9.57 -16.01
CA CYS A 45 -31.19 -9.77 -17.15
C CYS A 45 -31.83 -10.62 -18.26
N ALA A 46 -32.55 -11.69 -17.93
CA ALA A 46 -33.25 -12.50 -18.90
C ALA A 46 -34.35 -11.69 -19.63
N GLN A 47 -35.05 -10.80 -18.92
CA GLN A 47 -36.04 -9.90 -19.55
C GLN A 47 -35.38 -8.87 -20.48
N VAL A 48 -34.20 -8.36 -20.11
CA VAL A 48 -33.42 -7.44 -20.96
C VAL A 48 -32.88 -8.18 -22.19
N GLU A 49 -32.46 -9.42 -22.05
CA GLU A 49 -31.96 -10.27 -23.14
C GLU A 49 -33.09 -10.66 -24.10
N GLU A 50 -34.26 -11.00 -23.57
CA GLU A 50 -35.45 -11.32 -24.37
C GLU A 50 -35.98 -10.07 -25.11
N ALA A 51 -35.94 -8.90 -24.47
CA ALA A 51 -36.26 -7.62 -25.09
C ALA A 51 -35.25 -7.26 -26.18
N ALA A 52 -33.97 -7.45 -25.98
CA ALA A 52 -32.92 -7.20 -26.95
C ALA A 52 -32.98 -8.17 -28.14
N GLN A 53 -33.31 -9.45 -27.88
CA GLN A 53 -33.52 -10.45 -28.94
C GLN A 53 -34.79 -10.18 -29.74
N ALA A 54 -35.90 -9.74 -29.10
CA ALA A 54 -37.15 -9.36 -29.75
C ALA A 54 -36.94 -8.10 -30.61
N GLU A 55 -36.19 -7.13 -30.13
CA GLU A 55 -35.86 -5.91 -30.90
C GLU A 55 -34.91 -6.21 -32.06
N SER A 56 -33.94 -7.10 -31.88
CA SER A 56 -33.04 -7.59 -32.91
C SER A 56 -33.78 -8.37 -34.00
N ALA A 57 -34.75 -9.21 -33.63
CA ALA A 57 -35.64 -9.93 -34.57
C ALA A 57 -36.58 -8.98 -35.32
N ALA A 58 -37.09 -7.95 -34.65
CA ALA A 58 -37.91 -6.92 -35.29
C ALA A 58 -37.12 -6.08 -36.31
N ILE A 59 -35.86 -5.78 -36.01
CA ILE A 59 -34.94 -5.09 -36.91
C ILE A 59 -34.56 -5.96 -38.11
N ALA A 60 -34.33 -7.26 -37.92
CA ALA A 60 -34.05 -8.20 -39.00
C ALA A 60 -35.25 -8.38 -39.93
N THR A 61 -36.47 -8.41 -39.40
CA THR A 61 -37.71 -8.52 -40.15
C THR A 61 -38.03 -7.23 -40.92
N ALA A 62 -37.67 -6.07 -40.35
CA ALA A 62 -37.84 -4.79 -41.04
C ALA A 62 -36.81 -4.54 -42.16
N ALA A 63 -35.66 -5.22 -42.09
CA ALA A 63 -34.61 -5.11 -43.10
C ALA A 63 -34.93 -5.87 -44.40
N THR A 64 -35.82 -6.88 -44.33
CA THR A 64 -36.20 -7.73 -45.49
C THR A 64 -37.31 -7.16 -46.35
N VAL A 65 -37.97 -6.07 -45.98
CA VAL A 65 -39.13 -5.50 -46.68
C VAL A 65 -38.93 -4.06 -47.13
N ARG A 66 -37.80 -3.64 -47.67
CA ARG A 66 -37.72 -2.40 -48.48
C ARG A 66 -36.38 -2.23 -49.18
N THR A 67 -36.31 -2.71 -50.40
CA THR A 67 -35.45 -2.14 -51.43
C THR A 67 -36.05 -0.78 -51.86
N GLY A 68 -35.35 0.31 -51.57
CA GLY A 68 -35.58 1.60 -52.18
C GLY A 68 -36.09 2.70 -51.26
N ARG A 69 -35.21 3.38 -50.55
CA ARG A 69 -35.13 4.83 -50.32
C ARG A 69 -34.00 5.19 -49.38
N GLN A 70 -33.26 6.23 -49.74
CA GLN A 70 -32.12 6.75 -48.98
C GLN A 70 -32.51 7.07 -47.52
N ALA A 71 -31.94 6.37 -46.56
CA ALA A 71 -32.15 6.59 -45.13
C ALA A 71 -31.10 7.53 -44.56
N LYS A 72 -31.53 8.60 -43.91
CA LYS A 72 -30.74 9.63 -43.23
C LYS A 72 -29.87 9.06 -42.08
N PRO A 73 -28.72 9.68 -41.77
CA PRO A 73 -27.67 9.14 -40.89
C PRO A 73 -28.05 8.92 -39.42
N ARG A 74 -29.24 9.27 -38.97
CA ARG A 74 -29.68 9.14 -37.57
C ARG A 74 -29.79 7.71 -37.05
N ARG A 75 -30.04 6.68 -37.91
CA ARG A 75 -30.18 5.29 -37.47
C ARG A 75 -28.86 4.60 -37.12
N ARG A 76 -27.74 5.03 -37.72
CA ARG A 76 -26.42 4.50 -37.39
C ARG A 76 -25.95 4.94 -35.98
N LEU A 77 -26.34 6.15 -35.56
CA LEU A 77 -26.02 6.65 -34.22
C LEU A 77 -26.76 5.87 -33.11
N LEU A 78 -28.01 5.46 -33.33
CA LEU A 78 -28.80 4.67 -32.38
C LEU A 78 -28.28 3.22 -32.25
N MET A 79 -27.84 2.61 -33.36
CA MET A 79 -27.19 1.28 -33.30
C MET A 79 -25.86 1.31 -32.56
N VAL A 80 -25.03 2.30 -32.79
CA VAL A 80 -23.77 2.46 -32.06
C VAL A 80 -24.01 2.70 -30.56
N ALA A 81 -25.04 3.50 -30.23
CA ALA A 81 -25.43 3.74 -28.84
C ALA A 81 -25.97 2.46 -28.14
N ALA A 82 -26.76 1.64 -28.85
CA ALA A 82 -27.26 0.37 -28.31
C ALA A 82 -26.14 -0.68 -28.10
N ILE A 83 -25.21 -0.80 -29.05
CA ILE A 83 -24.04 -1.67 -28.92
C ILE A 83 -23.13 -1.18 -27.80
N ALA A 84 -22.93 0.13 -27.67
CA ALA A 84 -22.15 0.70 -26.56
C ALA A 84 -22.83 0.46 -25.20
N ALA A 85 -24.16 0.56 -25.11
CA ALA A 85 -24.90 0.27 -23.88
C ALA A 85 -24.82 -1.21 -23.48
N VAL A 86 -24.89 -2.14 -24.44
CA VAL A 86 -24.72 -3.58 -24.18
C VAL A 86 -23.27 -3.89 -23.76
N PHE A 87 -22.29 -3.22 -24.37
CA PHE A 87 -20.88 -3.38 -23.96
C PHE A 87 -20.63 -2.85 -22.54
N VAL A 88 -21.21 -1.70 -22.18
CA VAL A 88 -21.14 -1.12 -20.83
C VAL A 88 -21.80 -2.04 -19.80
N LEU A 89 -22.93 -2.67 -20.15
CA LEU A 89 -23.60 -3.62 -19.26
C LEU A 89 -22.79 -4.92 -19.07
N LEU A 90 -22.22 -5.47 -20.15
CA LEU A 90 -21.39 -6.70 -20.07
C LEU A 90 -20.09 -6.47 -19.31
N VAL A 91 -19.43 -5.32 -19.52
CA VAL A 91 -18.21 -4.95 -18.76
C VAL A 91 -18.56 -4.67 -17.31
N GLY A 92 -19.70 -4.05 -17.00
CA GLY A 92 -20.15 -3.82 -15.63
C GLY A 92 -20.42 -5.10 -14.83
N PHE A 93 -20.91 -6.16 -15.47
CA PHE A 93 -21.19 -7.44 -14.79
C PHE A 93 -19.92 -8.22 -14.39
N THR A 94 -18.91 -8.20 -15.24
CA THR A 94 -17.61 -8.83 -14.93
C THR A 94 -16.84 -8.03 -13.88
N SER A 95 -17.01 -6.71 -13.85
CA SER A 95 -16.37 -5.81 -12.88
C SER A 95 -16.90 -6.01 -11.45
N ALA A 96 -18.23 -6.16 -11.27
CA ALA A 96 -18.82 -6.28 -9.94
C ALA A 96 -18.33 -7.54 -9.20
N ASN A 97 -18.33 -8.71 -9.84
CA ASN A 97 -17.84 -9.94 -9.24
C ASN A 97 -16.34 -9.83 -8.91
N ARG A 98 -15.55 -9.27 -9.80
CA ARG A 98 -14.11 -9.06 -9.58
C ARG A 98 -13.83 -8.11 -8.41
N ILE A 99 -14.60 -7.03 -8.30
CA ILE A 99 -14.48 -6.10 -7.17
C ILE A 99 -14.73 -6.83 -5.85
N TYR A 100 -15.80 -7.62 -5.76
CA TYR A 100 -16.09 -8.40 -4.55
C TYR A 100 -15.00 -9.42 -4.24
N GLU A 101 -14.46 -10.11 -5.23
CA GLU A 101 -13.34 -11.04 -5.06
C GLU A 101 -12.10 -10.34 -4.50
N LEU A 102 -11.75 -9.13 -4.98
CA LEU A 102 -10.64 -8.34 -4.45
C LEU A 102 -10.84 -7.97 -2.97
N TYR A 103 -12.06 -7.58 -2.59
CA TYR A 103 -12.36 -7.29 -1.18
C TYR A 103 -12.29 -8.55 -0.32
N TYR A 104 -12.82 -9.68 -0.78
CA TYR A 104 -12.72 -10.95 -0.06
C TYR A 104 -11.28 -11.43 0.05
N GLN A 105 -10.51 -11.33 -1.00
CA GLN A 105 -9.10 -11.71 -1.01
C GLN A 105 -8.29 -10.88 -0.02
N TYR A 106 -8.54 -9.57 0.05
CA TYR A 106 -7.78 -8.66 0.89
C TYR A 106 -8.27 -8.63 2.34
N PHE A 107 -9.58 -8.58 2.57
CA PHE A 107 -10.18 -8.43 3.90
C PHE A 107 -10.69 -9.74 4.51
N GLY A 108 -10.65 -10.84 3.77
CA GLY A 108 -11.14 -12.15 4.20
C GLY A 108 -12.67 -12.29 4.11
N GLU A 109 -13.14 -13.55 4.12
CA GLU A 109 -14.57 -13.89 3.93
C GLU A 109 -15.49 -13.40 5.08
N GLY A 110 -14.93 -13.19 6.27
CA GLY A 110 -15.67 -12.73 7.45
C GLY A 110 -16.02 -11.24 7.46
N ALA A 111 -15.36 -10.44 6.62
CA ALA A 111 -15.60 -9.01 6.55
C ALA A 111 -16.86 -8.74 5.70
N ASN A 112 -17.99 -8.41 6.31
CA ASN A 112 -19.27 -8.10 5.64
C ASN A 112 -19.19 -6.73 4.91
N ILE A 113 -18.16 -6.54 4.06
CA ILE A 113 -17.81 -5.27 3.41
C ILE A 113 -18.64 -5.07 2.13
N ALA A 114 -19.03 -6.16 1.45
CA ALA A 114 -19.63 -6.13 0.12
C ALA A 114 -20.81 -5.15 -0.03
N LYS A 115 -21.63 -4.98 1.00
CA LYS A 115 -22.78 -4.06 0.98
C LYS A 115 -22.41 -2.58 1.02
N TYR A 116 -21.16 -2.25 1.38
CA TYR A 116 -20.65 -0.88 1.51
C TYR A 116 -19.72 -0.48 0.37
N VAL A 117 -19.39 -1.44 -0.50
CA VAL A 117 -18.54 -1.17 -1.65
C VAL A 117 -19.31 -0.33 -2.66
N SER A 118 -18.77 0.84 -2.99
CA SER A 118 -19.26 1.69 -4.06
C SER A 118 -18.41 1.49 -5.30
N GLU A 119 -19.02 1.08 -6.40
CA GLU A 119 -18.38 1.05 -7.71
C GLU A 119 -18.15 2.47 -8.19
N ILE A 120 -16.92 2.76 -8.67
CA ILE A 120 -16.55 4.06 -9.24
C ILE A 120 -16.41 3.92 -10.76
N GLY A 121 -15.63 2.96 -11.24
CA GLY A 121 -15.50 2.63 -12.65
C GLY A 121 -15.00 3.78 -13.54
N GLN A 122 -14.26 4.75 -12.96
CA GLN A 122 -13.71 5.87 -13.70
C GLN A 122 -12.23 5.67 -13.99
N SER A 123 -11.81 6.12 -15.17
CA SER A 123 -10.45 5.90 -15.63
C SER A 123 -9.83 7.14 -16.26
N ALA A 124 -8.50 7.18 -16.24
CA ALA A 124 -7.67 8.15 -16.95
C ALA A 124 -6.53 7.41 -17.67
N SER A 125 -6.05 7.96 -18.79
CA SER A 125 -4.94 7.38 -19.55
C SER A 125 -3.85 8.42 -19.78
N ASP A 126 -2.61 8.03 -19.53
CA ASP A 126 -1.42 8.81 -19.82
C ASP A 126 -0.21 7.85 -20.05
N GLN A 127 0.82 8.28 -20.78
CA GLN A 127 2.05 7.52 -21.03
C GLN A 127 1.86 6.09 -21.59
N GLY A 128 0.68 5.81 -22.19
CA GLY A 128 0.32 4.47 -22.69
C GLY A 128 -0.15 3.51 -21.60
N PHE A 129 -0.50 4.04 -20.42
CA PHE A 129 -1.15 3.31 -19.34
C PHE A 129 -2.55 3.84 -19.10
N LYS A 130 -3.47 2.94 -18.81
CA LYS A 130 -4.79 3.23 -18.30
C LYS A 130 -4.80 2.98 -16.80
N MET A 131 -5.16 3.98 -16.00
CA MET A 131 -5.52 3.82 -14.61
C MET A 131 -7.05 3.81 -14.48
N GLU A 132 -7.58 2.89 -13.70
CA GLU A 132 -9.01 2.81 -13.38
C GLU A 132 -9.21 2.68 -11.87
N VAL A 133 -10.01 3.58 -11.28
CA VAL A 133 -10.47 3.42 -9.91
C VAL A 133 -11.73 2.57 -9.96
N LEU A 134 -11.60 1.31 -9.52
CA LEU A 134 -12.70 0.32 -9.60
C LEU A 134 -13.78 0.63 -8.58
N SER A 135 -13.38 0.86 -7.33
CA SER A 135 -14.31 0.97 -6.21
C SER A 135 -13.68 1.62 -4.99
N ALA A 136 -14.55 2.04 -4.07
CA ALA A 136 -14.16 2.56 -2.78
C ALA A 136 -15.04 1.99 -1.65
N VAL A 137 -14.49 1.98 -0.44
CA VAL A 137 -15.20 1.74 0.82
C VAL A 137 -14.67 2.67 1.90
N ASN A 138 -15.55 3.11 2.82
CA ASN A 138 -15.20 4.06 3.87
C ASN A 138 -15.82 3.66 5.22
N ASP A 139 -15.07 3.79 6.33
CA ASP A 139 -15.58 3.59 7.70
C ASP A 139 -15.74 4.88 8.50
N GLY A 140 -15.47 6.01 7.86
CA GLY A 140 -15.49 7.35 8.47
C GLY A 140 -14.12 7.89 8.85
N GLU A 141 -13.14 7.03 9.08
CA GLU A 141 -11.73 7.39 9.34
C GLU A 141 -10.83 6.92 8.21
N ASN A 142 -11.12 5.75 7.63
CA ASN A 142 -10.33 5.09 6.60
C ASN A 142 -11.12 4.98 5.30
N THR A 143 -10.45 5.25 4.19
CA THR A 143 -10.97 5.01 2.84
C THR A 143 -10.03 4.07 2.11
N TYR A 144 -10.59 3.01 1.54
CA TYR A 144 -9.86 2.06 0.71
C TYR A 144 -10.38 2.14 -0.71
N LEU A 145 -9.44 2.21 -1.65
CA LEU A 145 -9.70 2.16 -3.09
C LEU A 145 -9.05 0.92 -3.68
N PHE A 146 -9.71 0.28 -4.63
CA PHE A 146 -9.06 -0.61 -5.56
C PHE A 146 -8.82 0.11 -6.87
N VAL A 147 -7.55 0.11 -7.30
CA VAL A 147 -7.08 0.82 -8.48
C VAL A 147 -6.36 -0.17 -9.38
N GLU A 148 -6.71 -0.20 -10.65
CA GLU A 148 -6.00 -0.96 -11.67
C GLU A 148 -5.16 -0.04 -12.54
N VAL A 149 -3.94 -0.51 -12.87
CA VAL A 149 -3.06 0.13 -13.84
C VAL A 149 -2.75 -0.90 -14.93
N THR A 150 -3.13 -0.60 -16.16
CA THR A 150 -2.94 -1.48 -17.32
C THR A 150 -1.96 -0.85 -18.30
N ASP A 151 -0.94 -1.60 -18.73
CA ASP A 151 -0.05 -1.19 -19.82
C ASP A 151 -0.69 -1.48 -21.17
N GLU A 152 -1.25 -0.45 -21.81
CA GLU A 152 -1.93 -0.59 -23.10
C GLU A 152 -0.98 -0.68 -24.30
N THR A 153 0.28 -0.28 -24.15
CA THR A 153 1.20 -0.10 -25.28
C THR A 153 2.48 -0.91 -25.18
N GLY A 154 2.77 -1.51 -24.02
CA GLY A 154 4.03 -2.19 -23.75
C GLY A 154 3.88 -3.47 -22.94
N ASP A 155 4.91 -3.77 -22.17
CA ASP A 155 5.03 -4.87 -21.22
C ASP A 155 6.00 -4.40 -20.11
N ARG A 156 5.63 -3.28 -19.44
CA ARG A 156 6.48 -2.58 -18.49
C ARG A 156 6.07 -2.82 -17.04
N LEU A 157 4.95 -3.54 -16.82
CA LEU A 157 4.49 -3.94 -15.50
C LEU A 157 4.87 -5.39 -15.21
N SER A 158 5.06 -5.71 -13.94
CA SER A 158 5.35 -7.03 -13.40
C SER A 158 4.67 -7.23 -12.03
N ASP A 159 4.83 -8.40 -11.47
CA ASP A 159 4.27 -8.80 -10.16
C ASP A 159 4.97 -8.16 -8.95
N ASP A 160 5.93 -7.28 -9.20
CA ASP A 160 6.62 -6.43 -8.21
C ASP A 160 6.26 -4.94 -8.36
N ALA A 161 5.25 -4.62 -9.17
CA ALA A 161 4.84 -3.24 -9.40
C ALA A 161 4.48 -2.53 -8.07
N THR A 162 4.90 -1.30 -7.93
CA THR A 162 4.60 -0.48 -6.75
C THR A 162 4.24 0.94 -7.14
N ILE A 163 3.34 1.55 -6.38
CA ILE A 163 3.03 2.97 -6.55
C ILE A 163 4.06 3.78 -5.77
N ASN A 164 4.76 4.67 -6.47
CA ASN A 164 5.76 5.55 -5.89
C ASN A 164 5.14 6.85 -5.36
N ARG A 165 4.33 7.51 -6.19
CA ARG A 165 3.69 8.78 -5.81
C ARG A 165 2.22 8.80 -6.19
N TRP A 166 1.41 9.10 -5.20
CA TRP A 166 -0.01 9.34 -5.36
C TRP A 166 -0.48 10.39 -4.35
N SER A 167 -1.61 10.99 -4.63
CA SER A 167 -2.28 11.88 -3.68
C SER A 167 -3.78 11.74 -3.78
N MET A 168 -4.44 12.06 -2.68
CA MET A 168 -5.89 12.24 -2.66
C MET A 168 -6.16 13.63 -2.10
N THR A 169 -6.82 14.47 -2.87
CA THR A 169 -7.12 15.85 -2.48
C THR A 169 -8.63 16.06 -2.45
N GLY A 170 -9.09 16.80 -1.48
CA GLY A 170 -10.51 17.11 -1.28
C GLY A 170 -10.72 18.52 -0.75
N SER A 171 -11.93 18.80 -0.25
CA SER A 171 -12.29 20.11 0.32
C SER A 171 -11.48 20.47 1.57
N ARG A 172 -10.77 19.51 2.16
CA ARG A 172 -9.87 19.66 3.33
C ARG A 172 -8.62 18.83 3.13
N PRO A 173 -7.55 19.08 3.90
CA PRO A 173 -6.37 18.24 3.90
C PRO A 173 -6.75 16.81 4.27
N LEU A 174 -6.34 15.85 3.47
CA LEU A 174 -6.46 14.43 3.76
C LEU A 174 -5.18 13.96 4.43
N GLY A 175 -5.30 12.96 5.31
CA GLY A 175 -4.18 12.36 5.99
C GLY A 175 -3.34 11.50 5.07
N GLY A 176 -2.22 10.99 5.60
CA GLY A 176 -1.37 10.05 4.90
C GLY A 176 -2.07 8.74 4.59
N GLY A 177 -1.39 7.90 3.84
CA GLY A 177 -1.89 6.60 3.48
C GLY A 177 -0.80 5.75 2.85
N GLY A 178 -1.19 4.59 2.35
CA GLY A 178 -0.30 3.63 1.72
C GLY A 178 -0.91 2.99 0.49
N SER A 179 -0.09 2.29 -0.26
CA SER A 179 -0.50 1.46 -1.38
C SER A 179 0.08 0.07 -1.24
N THR A 180 -0.67 -0.94 -1.66
CA THR A 180 -0.24 -2.34 -1.66
C THR A 180 -0.63 -2.98 -2.98
N LEU A 181 0.28 -3.68 -3.62
CA LEU A 181 -0.03 -4.52 -4.78
C LEU A 181 -0.86 -5.72 -4.31
N VAL A 182 -2.04 -5.89 -4.87
CA VAL A 182 -2.94 -7.00 -4.58
C VAL A 182 -2.72 -8.16 -5.56
N GLY A 183 -2.40 -7.84 -6.80
CA GLY A 183 -2.11 -8.82 -7.81
C GLY A 183 -1.70 -8.24 -9.16
N TYR A 184 -1.13 -9.09 -10.00
CA TYR A 184 -0.75 -8.78 -11.37
C TYR A 184 -1.27 -9.87 -12.31
N ASP A 185 -1.94 -9.45 -13.36
CA ASP A 185 -2.39 -10.33 -14.45
C ASP A 185 -1.50 -10.11 -15.68
N PRO A 186 -0.60 -11.06 -16.02
CA PRO A 186 0.27 -10.94 -17.17
C PRO A 186 -0.46 -11.03 -18.51
N ALA A 187 -1.67 -11.62 -18.55
CA ALA A 187 -2.44 -11.75 -19.77
C ALA A 187 -3.05 -10.42 -20.21
N THR A 188 -3.50 -9.63 -19.26
CA THR A 188 -4.05 -8.28 -19.49
C THR A 188 -3.02 -7.18 -19.22
N LYS A 189 -1.84 -7.52 -18.67
CA LYS A 189 -0.78 -6.58 -18.25
C LYS A 189 -1.31 -5.55 -17.26
N THR A 190 -2.09 -6.02 -16.30
CA THR A 190 -2.79 -5.19 -15.32
C THR A 190 -2.30 -5.47 -13.92
N ALA A 191 -1.82 -4.45 -13.23
CA ALA A 191 -1.53 -4.46 -11.80
C ALA A 191 -2.71 -3.89 -11.04
N THR A 192 -3.16 -4.60 -10.00
CA THR A 192 -4.25 -4.16 -9.11
C THR A 192 -3.65 -3.74 -7.77
N PHE A 193 -3.94 -2.52 -7.36
CA PHE A 193 -3.48 -1.95 -6.10
C PHE A 193 -4.66 -1.68 -5.16
N MET A 194 -4.43 -1.89 -3.89
CA MET A 194 -5.25 -1.32 -2.83
C MET A 194 -4.57 -0.05 -2.32
N ILE A 195 -5.30 1.04 -2.31
CA ILE A 195 -4.88 2.34 -1.76
C ILE A 195 -5.65 2.56 -0.47
N HIS A 196 -4.95 2.88 0.59
CA HIS A 196 -5.52 3.29 1.86
C HIS A 196 -5.25 4.78 2.09
N SER A 197 -6.27 5.54 2.45
CA SER A 197 -6.17 6.95 2.83
C SER A 197 -6.95 7.22 4.10
N ILE A 198 -6.46 8.15 4.89
CA ILE A 198 -7.04 8.52 6.18
C ILE A 198 -7.72 9.88 6.07
N SER A 199 -8.78 10.07 6.86
CA SER A 199 -9.51 11.34 7.04
C SER A 199 -10.41 11.80 5.88
N ALA A 200 -10.58 11.02 4.82
CA ALA A 200 -11.63 11.27 3.84
C ALA A 200 -12.99 10.89 4.43
N LYS A 201 -13.96 11.80 4.40
CA LYS A 201 -15.27 11.56 5.04
C LYS A 201 -16.35 11.29 4.00
N PRO A 202 -17.39 10.52 4.39
CA PRO A 202 -18.52 10.24 3.52
C PRO A 202 -19.09 11.52 2.89
N GLY A 203 -19.35 11.47 1.59
CA GLY A 203 -19.84 12.60 0.81
C GLY A 203 -18.81 13.66 0.42
N ASP A 204 -17.54 13.52 0.83
CA ASP A 204 -16.49 14.41 0.32
C ASP A 204 -16.24 14.14 -1.17
N SER A 205 -16.22 15.19 -1.99
CA SER A 205 -15.71 15.08 -3.36
C SER A 205 -14.19 15.10 -3.32
N VAL A 206 -13.56 14.08 -3.86
CA VAL A 206 -12.10 13.91 -3.83
C VAL A 206 -11.56 13.72 -5.25
N LEU A 207 -10.33 14.15 -5.45
CA LEU A 207 -9.54 13.88 -6.64
C LEU A 207 -8.39 12.95 -6.23
N PHE A 208 -8.39 11.74 -6.78
CA PHE A 208 -7.27 10.81 -6.69
C PHE A 208 -6.33 11.07 -7.87
N THR A 209 -5.07 11.31 -7.58
CA THR A 209 -4.01 11.52 -8.57
C THR A 209 -2.92 10.49 -8.38
N LEU A 210 -2.66 9.67 -9.37
CA LEU A 210 -1.48 8.83 -9.48
C LEU A 210 -0.44 9.59 -10.30
N SER A 211 0.76 9.79 -9.75
CA SER A 211 1.81 10.58 -10.41
C SER A 211 3.02 9.75 -10.80
N SER A 212 3.27 8.63 -10.13
CA SER A 212 4.39 7.75 -10.46
C SER A 212 4.16 6.35 -9.90
N PHE A 213 4.57 5.36 -10.68
CA PHE A 213 4.68 3.97 -10.25
C PHE A 213 5.94 3.32 -10.86
N MET A 214 6.35 2.22 -10.27
CA MET A 214 7.60 1.54 -10.59
C MET A 214 7.37 0.05 -10.75
N SER A 215 8.24 -0.63 -11.50
CA SER A 215 8.20 -2.07 -11.73
C SER A 215 9.57 -2.60 -12.13
N GLY A 216 9.76 -3.91 -12.04
CA GLY A 216 11.01 -4.58 -12.38
C GLY A 216 12.08 -4.31 -11.33
N VAL A 217 11.79 -4.65 -10.06
CA VAL A 217 12.75 -4.52 -8.98
C VAL A 217 13.93 -5.46 -9.16
N VAL A 218 15.13 -4.94 -8.98
CA VAL A 218 16.37 -5.70 -8.92
C VAL A 218 16.97 -5.50 -7.54
N GLU A 219 16.94 -6.55 -6.74
CA GLU A 219 17.60 -6.57 -5.44
C GLU A 219 19.04 -7.03 -5.59
N TYR A 220 19.94 -6.48 -4.76
CA TYR A 220 21.34 -6.89 -4.73
C TYR A 220 21.88 -6.94 -3.32
N ARG A 221 22.84 -7.85 -3.14
CA ARG A 221 23.62 -7.98 -1.92
C ARG A 221 25.05 -8.33 -2.29
N ILE A 222 25.98 -7.38 -2.06
CA ILE A 222 27.35 -7.43 -2.62
C ILE A 222 28.35 -7.28 -1.49
N ALA A 223 29.09 -8.34 -1.20
CA ALA A 223 30.28 -8.27 -0.34
C ALA A 223 31.49 -7.84 -1.19
N ALA A 224 31.93 -6.59 -1.03
CA ALA A 224 33.01 -6.01 -1.83
C ALA A 224 34.40 -6.41 -1.26
N ASN A 225 34.76 -7.67 -1.44
CA ASN A 225 36.03 -8.22 -0.95
C ASN A 225 37.26 -7.60 -1.63
N ASP A 226 37.10 -7.04 -2.82
CA ASP A 226 38.18 -6.42 -3.58
C ASP A 226 38.53 -5.01 -3.07
N ILE A 227 37.67 -4.42 -2.23
CA ILE A 227 37.92 -3.15 -1.59
C ILE A 227 38.65 -3.37 -0.27
N ASN A 228 39.91 -2.94 -0.20
CA ASN A 228 40.72 -2.99 1.01
C ASN A 228 40.46 -1.72 1.85
N ILE A 229 39.66 -1.84 2.92
CA ILE A 229 39.24 -0.70 3.76
C ILE A 229 40.45 0.06 4.35
N PRO A 230 41.47 -0.57 4.97
CA PRO A 230 42.67 0.11 5.45
C PRO A 230 43.42 0.89 4.35
N GLN A 231 43.52 0.31 3.17
CA GLN A 231 44.22 0.96 2.06
C GLN A 231 43.40 2.16 1.53
N LEU A 232 42.06 1.94 1.32
CA LEU A 232 41.19 3.01 0.87
C LEU A 232 41.20 4.19 1.83
N LEU A 233 41.18 3.93 3.15
CA LEU A 233 41.28 4.95 4.18
C LEU A 233 42.64 5.66 4.16
N ALA A 234 43.76 4.95 3.96
CA ALA A 234 45.08 5.56 3.90
C ALA A 234 45.31 6.46 2.67
N GLU A 235 44.63 6.14 1.57
CA GLU A 235 44.75 6.88 0.29
C GLU A 235 43.77 8.05 0.19
N ASN A 236 42.62 7.98 0.92
CA ASN A 236 41.47 8.88 0.72
C ASN A 236 40.86 9.37 2.04
N GLU A 237 41.62 9.45 3.15
CA GLU A 237 41.08 9.93 4.44
C GLU A 237 40.57 11.37 4.29
N GLY A 238 39.25 11.55 4.36
CA GLY A 238 38.58 12.81 4.07
C GLY A 238 38.42 13.73 5.27
N ASP A 239 38.15 14.98 4.98
CA ASP A 239 37.88 16.02 5.97
C ASP A 239 36.39 16.04 6.39
N PHE A 240 36.14 16.61 7.57
CA PHE A 240 34.81 16.81 8.12
C PHE A 240 34.40 18.28 7.95
N VAL A 241 33.16 18.47 7.52
CA VAL A 241 32.55 19.78 7.36
C VAL A 241 31.33 19.94 8.27
N LYS A 242 30.96 21.18 8.55
CA LYS A 242 29.72 21.44 9.34
C LYS A 242 28.52 21.04 8.54
N ARG A 243 27.66 20.25 9.18
CA ARG A 243 26.36 19.86 8.63
C ARG A 243 25.41 21.05 8.57
N ASN A 244 24.69 21.20 7.48
CA ASN A 244 23.56 22.11 7.38
C ASN A 244 22.35 21.50 8.10
N THR A 245 22.03 22.02 9.30
CA THR A 245 20.91 21.49 10.13
C THR A 245 19.55 22.10 9.78
N LEU A 246 19.49 23.05 8.84
CA LEU A 246 18.24 23.70 8.46
C LEU A 246 17.36 22.83 7.54
N GLU A 247 17.93 21.81 6.94
CA GLU A 247 17.25 20.93 5.98
C GLU A 247 16.60 19.69 6.63
N GLY A 248 16.52 19.66 7.96
CA GLY A 248 16.01 18.53 8.71
C GLY A 248 17.03 17.39 8.83
N THR A 249 16.71 16.39 9.62
CA THR A 249 17.54 15.20 9.84
C THR A 249 16.84 13.99 9.25
N SER A 250 17.54 13.26 8.38
CA SER A 250 17.15 11.91 7.93
C SER A 250 18.30 10.96 8.26
N GLY A 251 18.00 9.70 8.44
CA GLY A 251 18.99 8.68 8.75
C GLY A 251 18.41 7.61 9.67
N GLY A 252 19.24 6.63 10.00
CA GLY A 252 18.91 5.55 10.90
C GLY A 252 19.88 5.50 12.09
N PHE A 253 19.52 4.77 13.13
CA PHE A 253 20.39 4.55 14.28
C PHE A 253 20.16 3.19 14.91
N SER A 254 21.21 2.64 15.50
CA SER A 254 21.12 1.40 16.28
C SER A 254 20.48 1.66 17.64
N THR A 255 19.92 0.64 18.26
CA THR A 255 19.43 0.69 19.64
C THR A 255 20.50 1.23 20.58
N LYS A 256 21.76 0.80 20.39
CA LYS A 256 22.90 1.25 21.19
C LYS A 256 23.15 2.76 21.09
N PHE A 257 23.02 3.35 19.88
CA PHE A 257 23.16 4.81 19.70
C PHE A 257 22.18 5.58 20.59
N TYR A 258 20.94 5.12 20.64
CA TYR A 258 19.90 5.72 21.47
C TYR A 258 20.15 5.48 22.98
N GLU A 259 20.55 4.27 23.37
CA GLU A 259 20.87 3.91 24.76
C GLU A 259 22.05 4.72 25.30
N ASP A 260 23.02 5.05 24.46
CA ASP A 260 24.16 5.92 24.78
C ASP A 260 23.75 7.41 24.95
N GLY A 261 22.45 7.75 24.80
CA GLY A 261 21.91 9.10 24.96
C GLY A 261 22.23 10.04 23.81
N ASN A 262 22.54 9.46 22.64
CA ASN A 262 22.82 10.22 21.42
C ASN A 262 21.52 10.62 20.70
N ASP A 263 21.68 11.56 19.77
CA ASP A 263 20.60 12.15 18.99
C ASP A 263 21.18 12.64 17.67
N LEU A 264 20.57 12.24 16.54
CA LEU A 264 21.05 12.63 15.21
C LEU A 264 21.04 14.16 15.01
N ASP A 265 20.13 14.88 15.66
CA ASP A 265 20.09 16.35 15.59
C ASP A 265 21.32 17.00 16.26
N LYS A 266 22.03 16.29 17.10
CA LYS A 266 23.26 16.74 17.75
C LYS A 266 24.51 16.47 16.94
N VAL A 267 24.43 15.66 15.86
CA VAL A 267 25.54 15.46 14.92
C VAL A 267 25.77 16.77 14.15
N LYS A 268 26.90 17.42 14.41
CA LYS A 268 27.23 18.76 13.88
C LYS A 268 28.15 18.74 12.67
N GLU A 269 28.86 17.65 12.46
CA GLU A 269 29.83 17.49 11.40
C GLU A 269 29.57 16.18 10.66
N ILE A 270 29.80 16.20 9.36
CA ILE A 270 29.71 15.07 8.44
C ILE A 270 30.95 15.09 7.55
N LEU A 271 31.21 14.01 6.84
CA LEU A 271 32.24 13.99 5.80
C LEU A 271 31.94 15.04 4.70
N GLU A 272 32.97 15.67 4.17
CA GLU A 272 32.84 16.50 2.97
C GLU A 272 32.27 15.67 1.83
N LEU A 273 31.33 16.28 1.04
CA LEU A 273 30.65 15.55 -0.03
C LEU A 273 31.60 15.39 -1.22
N ASP A 274 31.51 14.25 -1.89
CA ASP A 274 32.16 13.97 -3.18
C ASP A 274 33.69 14.21 -3.19
N ALA A 275 34.38 13.86 -2.10
CA ALA A 275 35.84 13.94 -2.08
C ALA A 275 36.48 13.02 -3.14
N PHE A 276 35.84 11.90 -3.45
CA PHE A 276 36.14 10.99 -4.55
C PHE A 276 34.92 10.23 -5.00
N ALA A 277 35.04 9.40 -6.04
CA ALA A 277 33.97 8.52 -6.49
C ALA A 277 34.52 7.12 -6.76
N LEU A 278 34.33 6.21 -5.81
CA LEU A 278 34.69 4.80 -5.98
C LEU A 278 33.43 4.00 -6.30
N ALA A 279 33.39 3.43 -7.50
CA ALA A 279 32.27 2.59 -7.94
C ALA A 279 32.12 1.36 -7.06
N ILE A 280 30.86 1.04 -6.74
CA ILE A 280 30.51 -0.20 -6.06
C ILE A 280 30.40 -1.32 -7.09
N PRO A 281 31.15 -2.43 -6.96
CA PRO A 281 31.09 -3.51 -7.92
C PRO A 281 29.65 -4.06 -8.05
N GLY A 282 29.11 -4.07 -9.28
CA GLY A 282 27.76 -4.59 -9.55
C GLY A 282 26.61 -3.65 -9.18
N CYS A 283 26.88 -2.41 -8.74
CA CYS A 283 25.87 -1.39 -8.50
C CYS A 283 26.27 -0.08 -9.19
N ASP A 284 25.47 0.39 -10.12
CA ASP A 284 25.66 1.66 -10.84
C ASP A 284 24.82 2.81 -10.26
N LYS A 285 24.04 2.57 -9.20
CA LYS A 285 23.14 3.52 -8.55
C LYS A 285 23.72 4.21 -7.33
N ALA A 286 24.90 3.77 -6.87
CA ALA A 286 25.60 4.33 -5.73
C ALA A 286 27.12 4.21 -5.89
N TRP A 287 27.84 5.05 -5.19
CA TRP A 287 29.31 5.03 -5.11
C TRP A 287 29.78 5.41 -3.70
N ILE A 288 30.99 5.01 -3.32
CA ILE A 288 31.60 5.55 -2.10
C ILE A 288 32.13 6.95 -2.45
N SER A 289 31.62 7.98 -1.78
CA SER A 289 31.94 9.39 -2.05
C SER A 289 32.97 9.95 -1.08
N ASN A 290 33.12 9.37 0.12
CA ASN A 290 34.15 9.74 1.09
C ASN A 290 34.33 8.66 2.17
N ILE A 291 35.48 8.69 2.87
CA ILE A 291 35.80 7.79 3.99
C ILE A 291 36.73 8.49 4.97
N ALA A 292 36.50 8.29 6.28
CA ALA A 292 37.47 8.75 7.31
C ALA A 292 37.36 7.89 8.56
N TYR A 293 38.37 8.03 9.44
CA TYR A 293 38.37 7.36 10.74
C TYR A 293 38.61 8.39 11.85
N ARG A 294 37.61 8.61 12.70
CA ARG A 294 37.68 9.60 13.77
C ARG A 294 36.99 9.08 15.05
N ASP A 295 37.58 9.35 16.19
CA ASP A 295 37.04 9.05 17.53
C ASP A 295 36.64 7.58 17.71
N GLY A 296 37.47 6.66 17.17
CA GLY A 296 37.22 5.22 17.28
C GLY A 296 36.13 4.68 16.33
N LYS A 297 35.73 5.48 15.35
CA LYS A 297 34.67 5.14 14.39
C LYS A 297 35.13 5.29 12.95
N LEU A 298 34.71 4.34 12.12
CA LEU A 298 34.82 4.42 10.68
C LEU A 298 33.59 5.15 10.13
N HIS A 299 33.82 6.19 9.39
CA HIS A 299 32.82 6.97 8.64
C HIS A 299 32.93 6.63 7.17
N VAL A 300 31.86 6.27 6.53
CA VAL A 300 31.79 5.99 5.08
C VAL A 300 30.58 6.68 4.49
N GLN A 301 30.80 7.53 3.50
CA GLN A 301 29.74 8.24 2.82
C GLN A 301 29.45 7.58 1.47
N LEU A 302 28.18 7.33 1.21
CA LEU A 302 27.67 6.91 -0.10
C LEU A 302 27.02 8.10 -0.80
N GLY A 303 27.39 8.33 -2.06
CA GLY A 303 26.61 9.12 -3.00
C GLY A 303 25.63 8.21 -3.73
N ARG A 304 24.49 8.75 -4.14
CA ARG A 304 23.39 8.01 -4.78
C ARG A 304 22.90 8.73 -6.02
N ASP A 305 22.67 7.97 -7.08
CA ASP A 305 21.86 8.40 -8.21
C ASP A 305 20.38 8.08 -7.91
N SER A 306 19.76 8.93 -7.09
CA SER A 306 18.38 8.71 -6.62
C SER A 306 17.49 9.89 -6.96
N ASP A 307 17.21 10.07 -8.24
CA ASP A 307 16.33 11.17 -8.65
C ASP A 307 14.89 11.06 -8.10
N ARG A 308 14.42 9.87 -7.69
CA ARG A 308 12.99 9.68 -7.42
C ARG A 308 12.62 8.54 -6.44
N GLY A 309 13.48 8.17 -5.51
CA GLY A 309 13.18 7.04 -4.61
C GLY A 309 13.13 5.66 -5.30
N ASN A 310 13.61 5.58 -6.54
CA ASN A 310 13.61 4.36 -7.36
C ASN A 310 14.78 3.42 -7.08
N ALA A 311 15.65 3.77 -6.16
CA ALA A 311 16.75 2.95 -5.71
C ALA A 311 17.07 3.23 -4.24
N ALA A 312 17.52 2.22 -3.53
CA ALA A 312 18.08 2.36 -2.19
C ALA A 312 19.33 1.50 -2.06
N THR A 313 20.31 2.01 -1.35
CA THR A 313 21.57 1.32 -1.04
C THR A 313 21.85 1.49 0.43
N TRP A 314 22.05 0.39 1.13
CA TRP A 314 22.47 0.35 2.53
C TRP A 314 23.88 -0.20 2.63
N LEU A 315 24.60 0.21 3.67
CA LEU A 315 25.95 -0.24 3.95
C LEU A 315 26.04 -0.88 5.32
N ALA A 316 26.58 -2.09 5.34
CA ALA A 316 27.07 -2.78 6.54
C ALA A 316 28.53 -3.18 6.36
N LEU A 317 29.16 -3.65 7.40
CA LEU A 317 30.46 -4.33 7.32
C LEU A 317 30.25 -5.83 7.57
N VAL A 318 30.96 -6.69 6.86
CA VAL A 318 30.94 -8.13 7.11
C VAL A 318 32.35 -8.63 7.40
N ASN A 319 32.50 -9.41 8.47
CA ASN A 319 33.77 -10.03 8.83
C ASN A 319 34.09 -11.14 7.82
N LYS A 320 35.21 -10.99 7.11
CA LYS A 320 35.65 -11.90 6.03
C LYS A 320 35.80 -13.36 6.47
N ARG A 321 36.11 -13.60 7.77
CA ARG A 321 36.35 -14.93 8.31
C ARG A 321 35.10 -15.59 8.89
N THR A 322 34.29 -14.82 9.63
CA THR A 322 33.11 -15.35 10.34
C THR A 322 31.83 -15.21 9.58
N GLY A 323 31.75 -14.26 8.62
CA GLY A 323 30.54 -13.87 7.95
C GLY A 323 29.59 -13.03 8.83
N GLU A 324 30.02 -12.66 10.04
CA GLU A 324 29.23 -11.83 10.94
C GLU A 324 29.13 -10.40 10.44
N GLU A 325 27.92 -9.87 10.46
CA GLU A 325 27.64 -8.50 10.03
C GLU A 325 27.72 -7.52 11.19
N LEU A 326 28.33 -6.38 10.92
CA LEU A 326 28.33 -5.22 11.78
C LEU A 326 27.49 -4.11 11.12
N GLN A 327 26.35 -3.86 11.72
CA GLN A 327 25.47 -2.76 11.30
C GLN A 327 26.03 -1.41 11.73
N SER A 328 25.64 -0.34 11.05
CA SER A 328 26.04 1.01 11.41
C SER A 328 25.55 1.38 12.81
N TYR A 329 26.37 2.08 13.56
CA TYR A 329 26.01 2.69 14.83
C TYR A 329 24.94 3.77 14.61
N TYR A 330 25.12 4.59 13.56
CA TYR A 330 24.10 5.45 12.98
C TYR A 330 24.38 5.69 11.50
N SER A 331 23.37 6.16 10.78
CA SER A 331 23.53 6.79 9.46
C SER A 331 22.88 8.16 9.44
N ILE A 332 23.35 9.04 8.57
CA ILE A 332 22.82 10.39 8.46
C ILE A 332 22.83 10.87 7.00
N GLY A 333 21.65 11.35 6.55
CA GLY A 333 21.49 11.93 5.23
C GLY A 333 22.19 13.29 5.10
N ALA A 334 22.85 13.51 3.97
CA ALA A 334 23.62 14.69 3.64
C ALA A 334 23.41 15.11 2.20
N GLY A 335 23.84 16.31 1.84
CA GLY A 335 23.75 16.84 0.48
C GLY A 335 22.39 17.43 0.15
N GLN A 336 22.04 17.42 -1.13
CA GLN A 336 20.78 17.95 -1.61
C GLN A 336 19.65 16.93 -1.40
N ARG A 337 18.44 17.45 -1.19
CA ARG A 337 17.25 16.60 -1.11
C ARG A 337 16.48 16.68 -2.40
N ASN A 338 16.02 15.53 -2.87
CA ASN A 338 15.11 15.45 -4.00
C ASN A 338 13.68 15.89 -3.59
N GLU A 339 12.74 15.85 -4.52
CA GLU A 339 11.34 16.21 -4.30
C GLU A 339 10.65 15.34 -3.21
N ASP A 340 11.13 14.11 -3.01
CA ASP A 340 10.63 13.18 -1.99
C ASP A 340 11.32 13.38 -0.63
N GLY A 341 12.22 14.38 -0.50
CA GLY A 341 12.95 14.70 0.72
C GLY A 341 14.12 13.75 1.02
N LEU A 342 14.49 12.86 0.08
CA LEU A 342 15.62 11.96 0.21
C LEU A 342 16.92 12.69 -0.12
N ALA A 343 17.92 12.53 0.74
CA ALA A 343 19.24 13.08 0.53
C ALA A 343 20.00 12.31 -0.55
N ASP A 344 20.78 13.01 -1.37
CA ASP A 344 21.62 12.40 -2.40
C ASP A 344 22.89 11.73 -1.85
N HIS A 345 23.22 11.99 -0.56
CA HIS A 345 24.28 11.32 0.17
C HIS A 345 23.80 10.77 1.51
N GLU A 346 24.44 9.69 1.97
CA GLU A 346 24.23 9.16 3.32
C GLU A 346 25.56 8.70 3.90
N GLU A 347 25.89 9.20 5.09
CA GLU A 347 27.06 8.80 5.85
C GLU A 347 26.69 7.71 6.84
N TYR A 348 27.40 6.59 6.79
CA TYR A 348 27.30 5.44 7.69
C TYR A 348 28.46 5.44 8.65
N VAL A 349 28.21 5.28 9.94
CA VAL A 349 29.22 5.34 10.99
C VAL A 349 29.26 4.02 11.74
N PHE A 350 30.43 3.41 11.82
CA PHE A 350 30.63 2.10 12.46
C PHE A 350 31.56 2.22 13.66
N GLU A 351 31.16 1.65 14.80
CA GLU A 351 32.06 1.49 15.95
C GLU A 351 32.95 0.27 15.75
N ILE A 352 34.17 0.50 15.31
CA ILE A 352 35.12 -0.57 15.03
C ILE A 352 36.55 -0.06 15.26
N ALA A 353 37.38 -0.89 15.91
CA ALA A 353 38.78 -0.55 16.10
C ALA A 353 39.52 -0.46 14.76
N ARG A 354 40.44 0.52 14.64
CA ARG A 354 41.17 0.76 13.38
C ARG A 354 41.98 -0.47 12.95
N GLU A 355 42.53 -1.20 13.91
CA GLU A 355 43.33 -2.40 13.71
C GLU A 355 42.49 -3.57 13.15
N ALA A 356 41.18 -3.59 13.43
CA ALA A 356 40.27 -4.63 12.98
C ALA A 356 39.74 -4.39 11.53
N LEU A 357 39.91 -3.19 10.96
CA LEU A 357 39.37 -2.86 9.64
C LEU A 357 39.77 -3.85 8.54
N GLY A 358 40.98 -4.41 8.64
CA GLY A 358 41.48 -5.40 7.67
C GLY A 358 40.71 -6.73 7.66
N GLU A 359 39.99 -7.04 8.74
CA GLU A 359 39.20 -8.26 8.89
C GLU A 359 37.81 -8.14 8.23
N TYR A 360 37.42 -6.92 7.85
CA TYR A 360 36.09 -6.63 7.29
C TYR A 360 36.17 -6.22 5.83
N CYS A 361 35.06 -6.43 5.12
CA CYS A 361 34.77 -5.80 3.83
C CYS A 361 33.42 -5.08 3.91
N PHE A 362 33.18 -4.20 2.96
CA PHE A 362 31.87 -3.57 2.79
C PHE A 362 30.85 -4.59 2.29
N LEU A 363 29.65 -4.52 2.85
CA LEU A 363 28.46 -5.21 2.38
C LEU A 363 27.45 -4.18 1.93
N PHE A 364 27.23 -4.11 0.62
CA PHE A 364 26.23 -3.26 0.02
C PHE A 364 24.97 -4.08 -0.21
N GLU A 365 23.86 -3.60 0.29
CA GLU A 365 22.54 -4.17 0.08
C GLU A 365 21.63 -3.10 -0.48
N GLY A 366 20.71 -3.51 -1.35
CA GLY A 366 19.81 -2.53 -1.91
C GLY A 366 18.91 -3.08 -2.99
N PHE A 367 18.18 -2.16 -3.59
CA PHE A 367 17.34 -2.44 -4.75
C PHE A 367 17.30 -1.23 -5.68
N TYR A 368 16.92 -1.47 -6.92
CA TYR A 368 16.50 -0.45 -7.85
C TYR A 368 15.39 -0.99 -8.77
N TYR A 369 14.56 -0.08 -9.27
CA TYR A 369 13.54 -0.42 -10.25
C TYR A 369 14.05 -0.11 -11.66
N THR A 370 13.85 -1.06 -12.59
CA THR A 370 14.25 -0.92 -14.00
C THR A 370 13.26 -0.07 -14.79
N GLN A 371 12.02 0.02 -14.31
CA GLN A 371 10.96 0.83 -14.91
C GLN A 371 10.47 1.85 -13.88
N VAL A 372 10.55 3.13 -14.24
CA VAL A 372 9.95 4.25 -13.51
C VAL A 372 9.05 4.99 -14.48
N ILE A 373 7.78 5.01 -14.20
CA ILE A 373 6.77 5.61 -15.05
C ILE A 373 6.16 6.81 -14.34
N ASP A 374 6.47 7.99 -14.85
CA ASP A 374 5.86 9.24 -14.40
C ASP A 374 4.76 9.66 -15.36
N GLY A 375 3.69 10.21 -14.82
CA GLY A 375 2.55 10.69 -15.59
C GLY A 375 1.55 11.41 -14.70
N VAL A 376 0.38 11.68 -15.24
CA VAL A 376 -0.72 12.29 -14.48
C VAL A 376 -2.01 11.56 -14.82
N TRP A 377 -2.46 10.73 -13.88
CA TRP A 377 -3.75 10.05 -13.96
C TRP A 377 -4.65 10.56 -12.86
N GLU A 378 -5.73 11.21 -13.23
CA GLU A 378 -6.65 11.88 -12.30
C GLU A 378 -8.05 11.32 -12.42
N VAL A 379 -8.63 10.91 -11.29
CA VAL A 379 -10.00 10.43 -11.19
C VAL A 379 -10.69 11.12 -10.02
N GLY A 380 -11.78 11.83 -10.33
CA GLY A 380 -12.65 12.44 -9.31
C GLY A 380 -13.79 11.52 -8.92
N PHE A 381 -14.07 11.40 -7.62
CA PHE A 381 -15.21 10.63 -7.13
C PHE A 381 -15.73 11.20 -5.81
N GLU A 382 -16.89 10.73 -5.38
CA GLU A 382 -17.45 11.03 -4.06
C GLU A 382 -17.15 9.87 -3.09
N VAL A 383 -16.66 10.20 -1.90
CA VAL A 383 -16.35 9.20 -0.87
C VAL A 383 -17.65 8.50 -0.45
N PRO A 384 -17.68 7.15 -0.47
CA PRO A 384 -18.87 6.40 -0.15
C PRO A 384 -19.43 6.68 1.24
N GLU A 385 -20.69 6.33 1.42
CA GLU A 385 -21.35 6.32 2.72
C GLU A 385 -20.55 5.47 3.72
N ARG A 386 -20.57 5.90 4.98
CA ARG A 386 -19.89 5.21 6.06
C ARG A 386 -20.47 3.83 6.28
N MET A 387 -19.61 2.81 6.38
CA MET A 387 -20.00 1.48 6.80
C MET A 387 -20.35 1.43 8.30
N ASP A 388 -21.02 0.36 8.72
CA ASP A 388 -21.32 0.12 10.13
C ASP A 388 -20.03 0.10 10.96
N THR A 389 -20.02 0.86 12.05
CA THR A 389 -18.90 1.02 12.95
C THR A 389 -19.36 1.02 14.39
N ILE A 390 -18.70 0.26 15.25
CA ILE A 390 -18.92 0.30 16.68
C ILE A 390 -18.08 1.44 17.27
N ILE A 391 -18.72 2.41 17.89
CA ILE A 391 -18.05 3.55 18.53
C ILE A 391 -18.29 3.48 20.03
N LYS A 392 -17.20 3.35 20.80
CA LYS A 392 -17.25 3.33 22.25
C LYS A 392 -16.46 4.49 22.85
N LYS A 393 -17.10 5.31 23.68
CA LYS A 393 -16.42 6.26 24.57
C LYS A 393 -15.92 5.49 25.79
N VAL A 394 -14.64 5.57 26.07
CA VAL A 394 -13.98 4.71 27.07
C VAL A 394 -13.72 5.47 28.37
N GLY A 395 -12.84 6.46 28.37
CA GLY A 395 -12.45 7.18 29.58
C GLY A 395 -11.51 6.45 30.54
N ALA A 396 -11.09 5.21 30.20
CA ALA A 396 -10.13 4.43 30.98
C ALA A 396 -8.70 4.92 30.77
N THR A 397 -7.82 4.62 31.74
CA THR A 397 -6.38 4.87 31.61
C THR A 397 -5.66 3.56 31.37
N VAL A 398 -4.83 3.51 30.33
CA VAL A 398 -3.97 2.36 29.98
C VAL A 398 -2.51 2.76 30.07
N ASN A 399 -1.63 1.79 30.24
CA ASN A 399 -0.19 2.02 30.23
C ASN A 399 0.37 1.76 28.83
N VAL A 400 0.91 2.79 28.19
CA VAL A 400 1.53 2.70 26.86
C VAL A 400 3.03 2.91 27.02
N SER A 401 3.82 1.87 26.84
CA SER A 401 5.29 1.92 26.99
C SER A 401 5.77 2.56 28.31
N GLY A 402 5.09 2.23 29.43
CA GLY A 402 5.41 2.76 30.76
C GLY A 402 4.79 4.11 31.08
N THR A 403 4.01 4.72 30.19
CA THR A 403 3.35 6.00 30.37
C THR A 403 1.84 5.81 30.52
N PRO A 404 1.18 6.36 31.55
CA PRO A 404 -0.26 6.31 31.67
C PRO A 404 -0.92 7.26 30.65
N VAL A 405 -1.80 6.72 29.80
CA VAL A 405 -2.50 7.44 28.75
C VAL A 405 -4.00 7.20 28.92
N LYS A 406 -4.80 8.23 28.75
CA LYS A 406 -6.26 8.14 28.82
C LYS A 406 -6.82 7.75 27.47
N LEU A 407 -7.54 6.62 27.38
CA LEU A 407 -8.34 6.26 26.21
C LEU A 407 -9.62 7.11 26.18
N GLU A 408 -9.84 7.86 25.12
CA GLU A 408 -11.06 8.67 24.95
C GLU A 408 -12.16 7.90 24.23
N SER A 409 -11.80 7.25 23.12
CA SER A 409 -12.73 6.42 22.35
C SER A 409 -12.01 5.33 21.57
N VAL A 410 -12.78 4.30 21.25
CA VAL A 410 -12.40 3.24 20.32
C VAL A 410 -13.48 3.14 19.25
N GLU A 411 -13.06 3.03 18.01
CA GLU A 411 -13.92 2.83 16.86
C GLU A 411 -13.49 1.54 16.15
N LEU A 412 -14.42 0.60 15.98
CA LEU A 412 -14.18 -0.65 15.27
C LEU A 412 -15.03 -0.71 14.01
N SER A 413 -14.40 -1.07 12.92
CA SER A 413 -15.05 -1.39 11.66
C SER A 413 -14.53 -2.73 11.12
N SER A 414 -15.12 -3.26 10.07
CA SER A 414 -14.53 -4.40 9.37
C SER A 414 -13.22 -4.08 8.67
N LEU A 415 -12.83 -2.81 8.58
CA LEU A 415 -11.56 -2.35 7.97
C LEU A 415 -10.43 -2.21 8.98
N GLY A 416 -10.75 -2.07 10.27
CA GLY A 416 -9.75 -1.90 11.31
C GLY A 416 -10.25 -1.29 12.60
N ILE A 417 -9.29 -0.85 13.42
CA ILE A 417 -9.55 -0.20 14.72
C ILE A 417 -8.89 1.17 14.76
N THR A 418 -9.63 2.15 15.24
CA THR A 418 -9.11 3.48 15.57
C THR A 418 -9.24 3.74 17.05
N VAL A 419 -8.13 4.06 17.72
CA VAL A 419 -8.08 4.39 19.15
C VAL A 419 -7.67 5.84 19.32
N ARG A 420 -8.49 6.63 20.01
CA ARG A 420 -8.17 8.02 20.37
C ARG A 420 -7.73 8.09 21.82
N MET A 421 -6.59 8.73 22.02
CA MET A 421 -5.93 8.81 23.31
C MET A 421 -5.55 10.25 23.66
N GLN A 422 -5.52 10.54 24.96
CA GLN A 422 -5.02 11.81 25.50
C GLN A 422 -3.88 11.54 26.46
N GLY A 423 -2.74 12.21 26.27
CA GLY A 423 -1.54 12.09 27.11
C GLY A 423 -0.26 12.13 26.27
N ALA A 424 0.89 12.01 26.93
CA ALA A 424 2.17 11.97 26.25
C ALA A 424 2.45 10.53 25.77
N VAL A 425 2.38 10.29 24.48
CA VAL A 425 2.77 9.03 23.85
C VAL A 425 4.16 9.20 23.24
N LYS A 426 5.07 8.26 23.53
CA LYS A 426 6.42 8.29 22.95
C LYS A 426 6.35 7.87 21.47
N VAL A 427 7.23 8.45 20.66
CA VAL A 427 7.42 7.99 19.28
C VAL A 427 7.84 6.50 19.29
N GLY A 428 7.21 5.69 18.46
CA GLY A 428 7.44 4.25 18.43
C GLY A 428 6.76 3.45 19.54
N ALA A 429 5.84 4.08 20.30
CA ALA A 429 5.05 3.34 21.27
C ALA A 429 4.06 2.42 20.55
N GLU A 430 3.98 1.18 21.00
CA GLU A 430 3.08 0.16 20.48
C GLU A 430 1.85 0.03 21.39
N LEU A 431 0.69 -0.19 20.77
CA LEU A 431 -0.53 -0.60 21.45
C LEU A 431 -0.76 -2.08 21.19
N ASP A 432 -0.86 -2.82 22.28
CA ASP A 432 -1.25 -4.23 22.25
C ASP A 432 -2.77 -4.31 22.31
N ILE A 433 -3.43 -4.81 21.25
CA ILE A 433 -4.88 -4.85 21.14
C ILE A 433 -5.33 -6.26 20.77
N ASP A 434 -6.10 -6.85 21.68
CA ASP A 434 -6.81 -8.09 21.44
C ASP A 434 -8.30 -7.83 21.25
N VAL A 435 -8.87 -8.42 20.22
CA VAL A 435 -10.32 -8.48 19.98
C VAL A 435 -10.83 -9.82 20.52
N VAL A 436 -11.71 -9.77 21.50
CA VAL A 436 -12.29 -10.96 22.11
C VAL A 436 -13.72 -11.14 21.60
N TYR A 437 -14.03 -12.29 21.05
CA TYR A 437 -15.33 -12.64 20.51
C TYR A 437 -16.23 -13.30 21.55
N GLU A 438 -17.55 -13.33 21.31
CA GLU A 438 -18.55 -13.93 22.19
C GLU A 438 -18.29 -15.43 22.48
N ASP A 439 -17.62 -16.16 21.60
CA ASP A 439 -17.23 -17.55 21.77
C ASP A 439 -15.95 -17.74 22.59
N GLY A 440 -15.33 -16.63 23.03
CA GLY A 440 -14.10 -16.60 23.79
C GLY A 440 -12.82 -16.71 22.92
N SER A 441 -12.94 -16.77 21.61
CA SER A 441 -11.79 -16.68 20.72
C SER A 441 -11.17 -15.27 20.78
N VAL A 442 -9.85 -15.21 20.60
CA VAL A 442 -9.07 -13.96 20.66
C VAL A 442 -8.37 -13.74 19.33
N TYR A 443 -8.45 -12.52 18.82
CA TYR A 443 -7.77 -12.09 17.62
C TYR A 443 -6.83 -10.93 17.99
N SER A 444 -5.52 -11.19 18.00
CA SER A 444 -4.50 -10.19 18.31
C SER A 444 -4.16 -9.38 17.07
N ILE A 445 -4.28 -8.06 17.17
CA ILE A 445 -4.15 -7.17 16.01
C ILE A 445 -2.72 -6.66 15.83
N THR A 446 -1.97 -6.52 16.92
CA THR A 446 -0.65 -5.90 16.90
C THR A 446 0.46 -6.77 16.31
N GLU A 447 0.29 -8.09 16.28
CA GLU A 447 1.34 -9.01 15.80
C GLU A 447 1.57 -8.94 14.28
N GLU A 448 0.62 -8.43 13.47
CA GLU A 448 0.72 -8.46 12.00
C GLU A 448 0.12 -7.23 11.29
N GLY A 449 -0.23 -6.16 11.97
CA GLY A 449 -0.93 -5.01 11.40
C GLY A 449 -0.03 -3.80 11.09
N MET A 450 -0.39 -3.00 10.08
CA MET A 450 0.19 -1.69 9.87
C MET A 450 -0.50 -0.69 10.81
N SER A 451 0.24 -0.16 11.79
CA SER A 451 -0.25 0.86 12.69
C SER A 451 0.31 2.24 12.32
N VAL A 452 -0.56 3.23 12.33
CA VAL A 452 -0.18 4.62 12.08
C VAL A 452 -0.63 5.47 13.26
N ILE A 453 0.32 6.15 13.91
CA ILE A 453 0.03 7.07 15.00
C ILE A 453 0.06 8.50 14.46
N PHE A 454 -1.04 9.22 14.59
CA PHE A 454 -1.12 10.64 14.31
C PHE A 454 -1.21 11.43 15.61
N GLN A 455 -0.38 12.46 15.74
CA GLN A 455 -0.47 13.42 16.83
C GLN A 455 -1.14 14.69 16.31
N ASP A 456 -2.23 15.09 16.94
CA ASP A 456 -2.81 16.42 16.71
C ASP A 456 -1.87 17.51 17.24
N ALA A 457 -1.38 18.36 16.33
CA ALA A 457 -0.47 19.44 16.67
C ALA A 457 -1.13 20.39 17.70
N GLY A 458 -0.65 20.36 18.94
CA GLY A 458 -1.05 21.25 20.03
C GLY A 458 -2.11 20.71 21.00
N ALA A 459 -2.74 19.56 20.76
CA ALA A 459 -3.84 19.05 21.58
C ALA A 459 -3.45 17.98 22.60
N ASN A 460 -2.23 17.47 22.58
CA ASN A 460 -1.80 16.29 23.37
C ASN A 460 -2.74 15.07 23.18
N THR A 461 -3.36 14.99 21.99
CA THR A 461 -4.27 13.94 21.57
C THR A 461 -3.58 13.12 20.48
N HIS A 462 -3.66 11.79 20.58
CA HIS A 462 -3.10 10.88 19.61
C HIS A 462 -4.21 10.00 19.06
N THR A 463 -4.22 9.84 17.75
CA THR A 463 -5.07 8.87 17.07
C THR A 463 -4.20 7.72 16.58
N PHE A 464 -4.48 6.52 17.05
CA PHE A 464 -3.82 5.30 16.65
C PHE A 464 -4.78 4.51 15.78
N THR A 465 -4.44 4.34 14.51
CA THR A 465 -5.27 3.61 13.55
C THR A 465 -4.53 2.36 13.11
N ILE A 466 -5.14 1.21 13.31
CA ILE A 466 -4.66 -0.06 12.81
C ILE A 466 -5.53 -0.47 11.63
N VAL A 467 -4.88 -0.59 10.49
CA VAL A 467 -5.46 -1.04 9.24
C VAL A 467 -5.33 -2.55 9.20
N ARG A 468 -6.34 -3.25 9.70
CA ARG A 468 -6.41 -4.70 9.63
C ARG A 468 -7.85 -5.17 9.60
N PRO A 469 -8.21 -6.03 8.64
CA PRO A 469 -9.56 -6.58 8.56
C PRO A 469 -9.99 -7.25 9.85
N LEU A 470 -11.19 -6.90 10.34
CA LEU A 470 -11.82 -7.52 11.50
C LEU A 470 -12.96 -8.43 11.05
N PRO A 471 -12.76 -9.75 11.02
CA PRO A 471 -13.82 -10.66 10.68
C PRO A 471 -14.87 -10.74 11.82
N GLY A 472 -16.15 -10.80 11.49
CA GLY A 472 -17.22 -11.02 12.46
C GLY A 472 -17.38 -9.90 13.49
N LEU A 473 -17.32 -8.65 13.04
CA LEU A 473 -17.49 -7.46 13.89
C LEU A 473 -18.72 -7.54 14.81
N GLU A 474 -19.80 -8.12 14.33
CA GLU A 474 -21.06 -8.31 15.07
C GLU A 474 -20.97 -9.31 16.24
N ARG A 475 -19.90 -10.09 16.33
CA ARG A 475 -19.64 -11.09 17.38
C ARG A 475 -18.58 -10.64 18.38
N VAL A 476 -18.08 -9.41 18.26
CA VAL A 476 -17.08 -8.89 19.19
C VAL A 476 -17.75 -8.60 20.53
N ASP A 477 -17.25 -9.22 21.61
CA ASP A 477 -17.72 -9.02 22.98
C ASP A 477 -17.03 -7.82 23.64
N HIS A 478 -15.68 -7.81 23.61
CA HIS A 478 -14.90 -6.73 24.19
C HIS A 478 -13.49 -6.65 23.56
N LEU A 479 -12.80 -5.59 23.89
CA LEU A 479 -11.37 -5.44 23.55
C LEU A 479 -10.52 -5.55 24.83
N ILE A 480 -9.26 -5.98 24.65
CA ILE A 480 -8.22 -5.82 25.66
C ILE A 480 -7.14 -4.92 25.06
N ILE A 481 -6.92 -3.74 25.64
CA ILE A 481 -5.92 -2.78 25.17
C ILE A 481 -4.84 -2.64 26.26
N ASN A 482 -3.61 -3.06 25.96
CA ASN A 482 -2.51 -3.11 26.93
C ASN A 482 -2.94 -3.75 28.26
N GLY A 483 -3.62 -4.89 28.21
CA GLY A 483 -4.12 -5.64 29.35
C GLY A 483 -5.37 -5.04 30.03
N THR A 484 -5.94 -3.94 29.53
CA THR A 484 -7.16 -3.32 30.07
C THR A 484 -8.37 -3.73 29.25
N ARG A 485 -9.37 -4.34 29.90
CA ARG A 485 -10.64 -4.72 29.25
C ARG A 485 -11.51 -3.48 28.95
N ILE A 486 -12.02 -3.41 27.76
CA ILE A 486 -12.93 -2.37 27.25
C ILE A 486 -14.19 -3.07 26.72
N ASP A 487 -15.28 -2.99 27.46
CA ASP A 487 -16.57 -3.51 27.03
C ASP A 487 -17.18 -2.62 25.92
N LEU A 488 -17.69 -3.21 24.84
CA LEU A 488 -18.22 -2.53 23.65
C LEU A 488 -19.71 -2.19 23.76
#